data_1ad09f9cf427da13549d124588eebc1e
#
_entry.id   1ad09f9cf427da13549d124588eebc1e
#
_cell.length_a   1.000
_cell.length_b   1.000
_cell.length_c   1.000
_cell.angle_alpha   90.00
_cell.angle_beta   90.00
_cell.angle_gamma   90.00
#
_symmetry.space_group_name_H-M   'P 1'
#
loop_
_entity.id
_entity.type
_entity.pdbx_description
1 polymer ?
#
loop_
_entity_poly.entity_id
_entity_poly.type
_entity_poly.pdbx_seq_one_letter_code
_entity_poly.pdbx_strand_id
1 'polypeptide(L)'
;IHPWISKALEKAQQKVEERNFDIRKNLLKYDNVMNDQRKVIYEQRKELMEAEDVSETLQDMREEYLSDVICSFLPSHLTPSEWPVDELQQEILRITGFNFPIADWAKEPEMDAETMGRKIIETLENELKAKNAHIPENIMHLLQKNILLQVLDQLWKDHIATLDLMRHTIVLRAYGQKDPLIEYKREAYDLFNKMMYEIQGDTVKHLFRTKFGIQVIGPSDEDVA
;
A
#
# COMPACT_ATOMS: atom_id res chain seq x y z
N ILE A 1 -9.99 -18.39 -60.76
CA ILE A 1 -10.21 -17.08 -60.05
C ILE A 1 -9.42 -16.01 -60.83
N HIS A 2 -10.11 -14.94 -61.23
CA HIS A 2 -9.50 -13.90 -62.05
C HIS A 2 -8.34 -13.23 -61.26
N PRO A 3 -7.12 -13.02 -61.89
CA PRO A 3 -5.93 -12.48 -61.19
C PRO A 3 -6.16 -11.16 -60.45
N TRP A 4 -7.09 -10.35 -60.93
CA TRP A 4 -7.49 -9.10 -60.32
C TRP A 4 -8.18 -9.30 -58.94
N ILE A 5 -9.00 -10.35 -58.81
CA ILE A 5 -9.69 -10.69 -57.55
C ILE A 5 -8.68 -11.21 -56.52
N SER A 6 -7.72 -12.05 -56.95
CA SER A 6 -6.64 -12.52 -56.07
C SER A 6 -5.79 -11.37 -55.53
N LYS A 7 -5.45 -10.40 -56.38
CA LYS A 7 -4.70 -9.21 -55.97
C LYS A 7 -5.47 -8.26 -55.04
N ALA A 8 -6.79 -8.17 -55.24
CA ALA A 8 -7.65 -7.39 -54.34
C ALA A 8 -7.78 -8.05 -52.94
N LEU A 9 -7.90 -9.37 -52.89
CA LEU A 9 -7.92 -10.18 -51.68
C LEU A 9 -6.59 -10.05 -50.91
N GLU A 10 -5.45 -10.17 -51.58
CA GLU A 10 -4.12 -10.02 -51.00
C GLU A 10 -3.93 -8.64 -50.39
N LYS A 11 -4.30 -7.55 -51.06
CA LYS A 11 -4.27 -6.19 -50.52
C LYS A 11 -5.20 -6.00 -49.34
N ALA A 12 -6.38 -6.62 -49.33
CA ALA A 12 -7.31 -6.56 -48.21
C ALA A 12 -6.73 -7.27 -46.99
N GLN A 13 -6.14 -8.45 -47.20
CA GLN A 13 -5.49 -9.21 -46.12
C GLN A 13 -4.28 -8.47 -45.54
N GLN A 14 -3.43 -7.89 -46.38
CA GLN A 14 -2.30 -7.07 -45.95
C GLN A 14 -2.77 -5.90 -45.06
N LYS A 15 -3.82 -5.18 -45.44
CA LYS A 15 -4.39 -4.10 -44.63
C LYS A 15 -4.92 -4.56 -43.27
N VAL A 16 -5.53 -5.75 -43.23
CA VAL A 16 -6.00 -6.33 -41.95
C VAL A 16 -4.83 -6.71 -41.08
N GLU A 17 -3.75 -7.27 -41.63
CA GLU A 17 -2.54 -7.62 -40.90
C GLU A 17 -1.83 -6.37 -40.35
N GLU A 18 -1.67 -5.32 -41.17
CA GLU A 18 -1.11 -4.02 -40.73
C GLU A 18 -1.93 -3.44 -39.59
N ARG A 19 -3.26 -3.43 -39.69
CA ARG A 19 -4.15 -2.94 -38.63
C ARG A 19 -4.05 -3.76 -37.36
N ASN A 20 -3.99 -5.08 -37.48
CA ASN A 20 -3.82 -5.97 -36.31
C ASN A 20 -2.45 -5.80 -35.65
N PHE A 21 -1.41 -5.54 -36.46
CA PHE A 21 -0.08 -5.21 -35.93
C PHE A 21 -0.08 -3.91 -35.13
N ASP A 22 -0.69 -2.85 -35.65
CA ASP A 22 -0.79 -1.56 -34.96
C ASP A 22 -1.60 -1.66 -33.67
N ILE A 23 -2.70 -2.41 -33.68
CA ILE A 23 -3.49 -2.67 -32.46
C ILE A 23 -2.62 -3.38 -31.42
N ARG A 24 -1.92 -4.45 -31.78
CA ARG A 24 -1.02 -5.17 -30.85
C ARG A 24 0.11 -4.29 -30.35
N LYS A 25 0.74 -3.50 -31.21
CA LYS A 25 1.79 -2.55 -30.83
C LYS A 25 1.30 -1.51 -29.83
N ASN A 26 0.07 -1.03 -29.99
CA ASN A 26 -0.52 -0.10 -29.04
C ASN A 26 -0.85 -0.77 -27.71
N LEU A 27 -1.40 -1.99 -27.70
CA LEU A 27 -1.66 -2.74 -26.47
C LEU A 27 -0.40 -2.97 -25.65
N LEU A 28 0.73 -3.31 -26.30
CA LEU A 28 2.03 -3.49 -25.64
C LEU A 28 2.50 -2.24 -24.89
N LYS A 29 2.13 -1.04 -25.36
CA LYS A 29 2.52 0.21 -24.64
C LYS A 29 1.83 0.36 -23.28
N TYR A 30 0.59 -0.11 -23.18
CA TYR A 30 -0.15 -0.16 -21.89
C TYR A 30 0.38 -1.28 -21.00
N ASP A 31 0.65 -2.46 -21.57
CA ASP A 31 1.17 -3.60 -20.83
C ASP A 31 2.57 -3.32 -20.24
N ASN A 32 3.41 -2.53 -20.93
CA ASN A 32 4.72 -2.13 -20.44
C ASN A 32 4.65 -1.37 -19.11
N VAL A 33 3.66 -0.48 -18.93
CA VAL A 33 3.49 0.27 -17.66
C VAL A 33 3.25 -0.69 -16.50
N MET A 34 2.32 -1.63 -16.68
CA MET A 34 2.03 -2.65 -15.67
C MET A 34 3.23 -3.58 -15.41
N ASN A 35 3.96 -3.95 -16.47
CA ASN A 35 5.15 -4.81 -16.35
C ASN A 35 6.28 -4.13 -15.58
N ASP A 36 6.49 -2.83 -15.75
CA ASP A 36 7.51 -2.09 -15.01
C ASP A 36 7.16 -1.99 -13.53
N GLN A 37 5.91 -1.69 -13.19
CA GLN A 37 5.44 -1.72 -11.80
C GLN A 37 5.52 -3.12 -11.20
N ARG A 38 5.20 -4.17 -11.98
CA ARG A 38 5.32 -5.57 -11.56
C ARG A 38 6.75 -5.94 -11.17
N LYS A 39 7.75 -5.49 -11.94
CA LYS A 39 9.16 -5.75 -11.61
C LYS A 39 9.51 -5.17 -10.24
N VAL A 40 9.13 -3.92 -9.98
CA VAL A 40 9.38 -3.25 -8.69
C VAL A 40 8.76 -4.06 -7.54
N ILE A 41 7.49 -4.43 -7.66
CA ILE A 41 6.80 -5.19 -6.60
C ILE A 41 7.42 -6.58 -6.40
N TYR A 42 7.81 -7.26 -7.48
CA TYR A 42 8.43 -8.59 -7.37
C TYR A 42 9.83 -8.53 -6.76
N GLU A 43 10.61 -7.49 -7.04
CA GLU A 43 11.90 -7.27 -6.40
C GLU A 43 11.72 -7.00 -4.90
N GLN A 44 10.83 -6.09 -4.52
CA GLN A 44 10.52 -5.83 -3.10
C GLN A 44 9.99 -7.08 -2.39
N ARG A 45 9.08 -7.82 -3.02
CA ARG A 45 8.56 -9.06 -2.45
C ARG A 45 9.66 -10.11 -2.25
N LYS A 46 10.58 -10.22 -3.21
CA LYS A 46 11.72 -11.13 -3.12
C LYS A 46 12.64 -10.74 -1.97
N GLU A 47 13.00 -9.46 -1.86
CA GLU A 47 13.83 -8.94 -0.77
C GLU A 47 13.19 -9.23 0.60
N LEU A 48 11.89 -8.98 0.75
CA LEU A 48 11.16 -9.31 1.96
C LEU A 48 11.14 -10.81 2.27
N MET A 49 11.04 -11.68 1.26
CA MET A 49 11.07 -13.11 1.46
C MET A 49 12.46 -13.63 1.88
N GLU A 50 13.53 -13.05 1.35
CA GLU A 50 14.91 -13.39 1.63
C GLU A 50 15.42 -12.78 2.95
N ALA A 51 14.84 -11.66 3.42
CA ALA A 51 15.20 -11.04 4.67
C ALA A 51 14.96 -11.98 5.86
N GLU A 52 15.91 -12.10 6.76
CA GLU A 52 15.74 -12.84 8.02
C GLU A 52 14.89 -12.05 9.01
N ASP A 53 15.08 -10.72 9.04
CA ASP A 53 14.37 -9.78 9.89
C ASP A 53 13.90 -8.57 9.08
N VAL A 54 12.67 -8.14 9.34
CA VAL A 54 12.03 -6.96 8.72
C VAL A 54 11.65 -5.89 9.77
N SER A 55 12.11 -6.05 11.00
CA SER A 55 11.72 -5.21 12.13
C SER A 55 12.11 -3.75 11.94
N GLU A 56 13.32 -3.48 11.44
CA GLU A 56 13.80 -2.13 11.14
C GLU A 56 12.94 -1.47 10.05
N THR A 57 12.72 -2.18 8.94
CA THR A 57 11.86 -1.71 7.85
C THR A 57 10.45 -1.38 8.34
N LEU A 58 9.90 -2.21 9.22
CA LEU A 58 8.57 -1.98 9.77
C LEU A 58 8.55 -0.85 10.81
N GLN A 59 9.64 -0.62 11.53
CA GLN A 59 9.77 0.53 12.42
C GLN A 59 9.79 1.82 11.62
N ASP A 60 10.65 1.92 10.61
CA ASP A 60 10.72 3.09 9.73
C ASP A 60 9.37 3.38 9.07
N MET A 61 8.70 2.34 8.57
CA MET A 61 7.37 2.44 7.96
C MET A 61 6.31 2.96 8.94
N ARG A 62 6.35 2.52 10.21
CA ARG A 62 5.42 3.01 11.24
C ARG A 62 5.69 4.48 11.57
N GLU A 63 6.97 4.84 11.78
CA GLU A 63 7.38 6.20 12.12
C GLU A 63 7.01 7.17 10.99
N GLU A 64 7.30 6.83 9.73
CA GLU A 64 6.95 7.64 8.57
C GLU A 64 5.44 7.82 8.44
N TYR A 65 4.68 6.71 8.41
CA TYR A 65 3.23 6.77 8.24
C TYR A 65 2.52 7.52 9.38
N LEU A 66 2.90 7.24 10.64
CA LEU A 66 2.30 7.91 11.79
C LEU A 66 2.69 9.40 11.83
N SER A 67 3.93 9.74 11.47
CA SER A 67 4.37 11.12 11.35
C SER A 67 3.55 11.89 10.32
N ASP A 68 3.34 11.32 9.14
CA ASP A 68 2.54 11.93 8.08
C ASP A 68 1.09 12.16 8.53
N VAL A 69 0.49 11.15 9.15
CA VAL A 69 -0.87 11.28 9.70
C VAL A 69 -0.92 12.38 10.75
N ILE A 70 -0.04 12.37 11.74
CA ILE A 70 -0.02 13.36 12.82
C ILE A 70 0.21 14.76 12.28
N CYS A 71 1.19 14.95 11.38
CA CYS A 71 1.49 16.23 10.76
C CYS A 71 0.29 16.82 9.98
N SER A 72 -0.55 15.97 9.41
CA SER A 72 -1.77 16.43 8.71
C SER A 72 -2.79 17.11 9.64
N PHE A 73 -2.79 16.77 10.94
CA PHE A 73 -3.65 17.35 11.97
C PHE A 73 -2.97 18.47 12.79
N LEU A 74 -1.63 18.53 12.78
CA LEU A 74 -0.85 19.49 13.55
C LEU A 74 -0.06 20.43 12.64
N PRO A 75 -0.69 21.26 11.83
CA PRO A 75 0.02 22.17 10.95
C PRO A 75 0.79 23.21 11.78
N SER A 76 2.04 23.45 11.41
CA SER A 76 2.98 24.31 12.15
C SER A 76 2.56 25.80 12.26
N HIS A 77 1.60 26.23 11.47
CA HIS A 77 1.08 27.60 11.51
C HIS A 77 -0.05 27.82 12.52
N LEU A 78 -0.58 26.75 13.12
CA LEU A 78 -1.62 26.80 14.16
C LEU A 78 -1.01 26.68 15.56
N THR A 79 -1.65 27.31 16.54
CA THR A 79 -1.30 27.14 17.95
C THR A 79 -1.93 25.87 18.52
N PRO A 80 -1.38 25.30 19.62
CA PRO A 80 -1.93 24.08 20.22
C PRO A 80 -3.42 24.13 20.58
N SER A 81 -3.94 25.33 20.85
CA SER A 81 -5.36 25.54 21.14
C SER A 81 -6.27 25.49 19.90
N GLU A 82 -5.70 25.60 18.70
CA GLU A 82 -6.41 25.56 17.43
C GLU A 82 -6.31 24.22 16.71
N TRP A 83 -5.51 23.28 17.25
CA TRP A 83 -5.38 21.96 16.65
C TRP A 83 -6.67 21.15 16.76
N PRO A 84 -7.05 20.39 15.72
CA PRO A 84 -8.18 19.47 15.75
C PRO A 84 -7.81 18.19 16.54
N VAL A 85 -7.57 18.35 17.85
CA VAL A 85 -7.05 17.28 18.72
C VAL A 85 -8.03 16.11 18.88
N ASP A 86 -9.32 16.37 18.83
CA ASP A 86 -10.35 15.33 18.93
C ASP A 86 -10.36 14.45 17.68
N GLU A 87 -10.23 15.05 16.50
CA GLU A 87 -10.11 14.34 15.23
C GLU A 87 -8.81 13.54 15.16
N LEU A 88 -7.70 14.12 15.60
CA LEU A 88 -6.41 13.40 15.71
C LEU A 88 -6.54 12.20 16.65
N GLN A 89 -7.15 12.36 17.82
CA GLN A 89 -7.36 11.27 18.77
C GLN A 89 -8.20 10.15 18.17
N GLN A 90 -9.28 10.48 17.45
CA GLN A 90 -10.11 9.51 16.75
C GLN A 90 -9.35 8.78 15.65
N GLU A 91 -8.52 9.49 14.89
CA GLU A 91 -7.73 8.88 13.82
C GLU A 91 -6.64 7.95 14.39
N ILE A 92 -5.95 8.33 15.45
CA ILE A 92 -5.00 7.45 16.15
C ILE A 92 -5.71 6.20 16.69
N LEU A 93 -6.86 6.37 17.34
CA LEU A 93 -7.68 5.23 17.78
C LEU A 93 -8.11 4.32 16.62
N ARG A 94 -8.50 4.91 15.49
CA ARG A 94 -8.90 4.17 14.29
C ARG A 94 -7.76 3.33 13.70
N ILE A 95 -6.55 3.90 13.67
CA ILE A 95 -5.36 3.22 13.11
C ILE A 95 -4.86 2.16 14.08
N THR A 96 -4.66 2.51 15.36
CA THR A 96 -3.89 1.70 16.29
C THR A 96 -4.75 0.88 17.27
N GLY A 97 -5.97 1.33 17.52
CA GLY A 97 -6.84 0.77 18.57
C GLY A 97 -6.50 1.27 19.97
N PHE A 98 -5.51 2.15 20.13
CA PHE A 98 -5.15 2.76 21.40
C PHE A 98 -5.78 4.15 21.54
N ASN A 99 -6.20 4.48 22.75
CA ASN A 99 -6.80 5.77 23.08
C ASN A 99 -5.91 6.53 24.07
N PHE A 100 -5.50 7.74 23.69
CA PHE A 100 -4.65 8.60 24.50
C PHE A 100 -5.33 9.94 24.78
N PRO A 101 -5.03 10.58 25.92
CA PRO A 101 -5.60 11.89 26.27
C PRO A 101 -4.86 13.03 25.53
N ILE A 102 -4.88 13.03 24.19
CA ILE A 102 -4.15 14.00 23.34
C ILE A 102 -4.60 15.43 23.65
N ALA A 103 -5.90 15.62 23.92
CA ALA A 103 -6.45 16.93 24.29
C ALA A 103 -5.85 17.49 25.60
N ASP A 104 -5.45 16.63 26.54
CA ASP A 104 -4.79 17.08 27.77
C ASP A 104 -3.32 17.37 27.53
N TRP A 105 -2.64 16.59 26.70
CA TRP A 105 -1.26 16.85 26.31
C TRP A 105 -1.11 18.18 25.56
N ALA A 106 -2.09 18.57 24.74
CA ALA A 106 -2.08 19.85 24.03
C ALA A 106 -2.10 21.07 24.97
N LYS A 107 -2.50 20.91 26.24
CA LYS A 107 -2.53 21.96 27.24
C LYS A 107 -1.22 22.09 28.03
N GLU A 108 -0.26 21.18 27.84
CA GLU A 108 1.03 21.20 28.53
C GLU A 108 1.83 22.45 28.10
N PRO A 109 2.59 23.06 29.02
CA PRO A 109 3.46 24.20 28.69
C PRO A 109 4.48 23.84 27.62
N GLU A 110 4.76 24.78 26.73
CA GLU A 110 5.75 24.64 25.65
C GLU A 110 5.48 23.47 24.64
N MET A 111 4.22 23.01 24.58
CA MET A 111 3.84 21.99 23.59
C MET A 111 3.86 22.58 22.18
N ASP A 112 4.64 21.97 21.30
CA ASP A 112 4.64 22.26 19.87
C ASP A 112 4.28 21.00 19.04
N ALA A 113 4.09 21.17 17.73
CA ALA A 113 3.67 20.09 16.86
C ALA A 113 4.69 18.94 16.82
N GLU A 114 5.98 19.24 16.85
CA GLU A 114 7.06 18.25 16.83
C GLU A 114 7.08 17.44 18.13
N THR A 115 7.00 18.12 19.27
CA THR A 115 6.97 17.48 20.60
C THR A 115 5.73 16.62 20.78
N MET A 116 4.57 17.10 20.33
CA MET A 116 3.33 16.32 20.33
C MET A 116 3.45 15.07 19.48
N GLY A 117 3.94 15.21 18.24
CA GLY A 117 4.14 14.08 17.33
C GLY A 117 5.06 13.02 17.91
N ARG A 118 6.21 13.44 18.44
CA ARG A 118 7.17 12.55 19.11
C ARG A 118 6.54 11.83 20.31
N LYS A 119 5.84 12.55 21.17
CA LYS A 119 5.16 11.98 22.34
C LYS A 119 4.12 10.92 21.97
N ILE A 120 3.33 11.17 20.92
CA ILE A 120 2.35 10.20 20.41
C ILE A 120 3.07 8.95 19.90
N ILE A 121 4.08 9.09 19.04
CA ILE A 121 4.82 7.97 18.45
C ILE A 121 5.53 7.14 19.52
N GLU A 122 6.26 7.77 20.44
CA GLU A 122 6.93 7.08 21.55
C GLU A 122 5.94 6.30 22.43
N THR A 123 4.79 6.90 22.74
CA THR A 123 3.76 6.23 23.53
C THR A 123 3.19 5.02 22.78
N LEU A 124 2.91 5.17 21.49
CA LEU A 124 2.43 4.08 20.63
C LEU A 124 3.43 2.92 20.55
N GLU A 125 4.71 3.20 20.36
CA GLU A 125 5.76 2.18 20.32
C GLU A 125 5.89 1.43 21.66
N ASN A 126 5.77 2.13 22.79
CA ASN A 126 5.79 1.52 24.11
C ASN A 126 4.58 0.60 24.32
N GLU A 127 3.38 1.03 23.93
CA GLU A 127 2.17 0.22 23.99
C GLU A 127 2.25 -1.01 23.09
N LEU A 128 2.80 -0.86 21.88
CA LEU A 128 3.01 -1.98 20.95
C LEU A 128 4.01 -3.00 21.53
N LYS A 129 5.11 -2.54 22.12
CA LYS A 129 6.09 -3.39 22.80
C LYS A 129 5.46 -4.13 23.98
N ALA A 130 4.72 -3.42 24.83
CA ALA A 130 4.04 -4.01 25.98
C ALA A 130 3.00 -5.07 25.55
N LYS A 131 2.21 -4.76 24.52
CA LYS A 131 1.23 -5.68 23.95
C LYS A 131 1.87 -6.98 23.45
N ASN A 132 3.04 -6.90 22.84
CA ASN A 132 3.71 -8.02 22.18
C ASN A 132 4.77 -8.70 23.07
N ALA A 133 4.99 -8.23 24.30
CA ALA A 133 6.06 -8.72 25.20
C ALA A 133 5.98 -10.22 25.54
N HIS A 134 4.81 -10.84 25.36
CA HIS A 134 4.61 -12.27 25.60
C HIS A 134 4.97 -13.15 24.43
N ILE A 135 5.32 -12.57 23.25
CA ILE A 135 5.60 -13.31 22.03
C ILE A 135 7.11 -13.46 21.88
N PRO A 136 7.64 -14.68 21.66
CA PRO A 136 9.04 -14.89 21.36
C PRO A 136 9.47 -14.11 20.10
N GLU A 137 10.68 -13.56 20.12
CA GLU A 137 11.21 -12.68 19.07
C GLU A 137 11.19 -13.34 17.68
N ASN A 138 11.61 -14.59 17.59
CA ASN A 138 11.61 -15.34 16.34
C ASN A 138 10.20 -15.54 15.76
N ILE A 139 9.19 -15.69 16.62
CA ILE A 139 7.78 -15.77 16.18
C ILE A 139 7.29 -14.40 15.75
N MET A 140 7.69 -13.34 16.46
CA MET A 140 7.33 -11.97 16.10
C MET A 140 7.85 -11.58 14.71
N HIS A 141 9.12 -11.88 14.39
CA HIS A 141 9.70 -11.60 13.07
C HIS A 141 8.92 -12.32 11.96
N LEU A 142 8.54 -13.60 12.20
CA LEU A 142 7.75 -14.36 11.25
C LEU A 142 6.36 -13.76 11.03
N LEU A 143 5.68 -13.35 12.11
CA LEU A 143 4.35 -12.74 12.05
C LEU A 143 4.38 -11.40 11.33
N GLN A 144 5.35 -10.55 11.63
CA GLN A 144 5.57 -9.25 11.02
C GLN A 144 5.81 -9.38 9.51
N LYS A 145 6.70 -10.30 9.12
CA LYS A 145 6.99 -10.60 7.72
C LYS A 145 5.74 -11.09 6.98
N ASN A 146 4.97 -11.98 7.59
CA ASN A 146 3.74 -12.50 7.00
C ASN A 146 2.68 -11.41 6.80
N ILE A 147 2.50 -10.52 7.78
CA ILE A 147 1.57 -9.38 7.65
C ILE A 147 1.96 -8.51 6.45
N LEU A 148 3.22 -8.10 6.37
CA LEU A 148 3.69 -7.23 5.29
C LEU A 148 3.51 -7.88 3.91
N LEU A 149 3.86 -9.18 3.78
CA LEU A 149 3.67 -9.92 2.53
C LEU A 149 2.20 -10.07 2.15
N GLN A 150 1.31 -10.33 3.11
CA GLN A 150 -0.12 -10.46 2.85
C GLN A 150 -0.75 -9.13 2.40
N VAL A 151 -0.40 -8.03 3.05
CA VAL A 151 -0.87 -6.68 2.67
C VAL A 151 -0.38 -6.33 1.27
N LEU A 152 0.91 -6.53 1.00
CA LEU A 152 1.50 -6.27 -0.31
C LEU A 152 0.82 -7.10 -1.41
N ASP A 153 0.66 -8.40 -1.20
CA ASP A 153 0.05 -9.30 -2.19
C ASP A 153 -1.43 -8.93 -2.45
N GLN A 154 -2.19 -8.56 -1.41
CA GLN A 154 -3.59 -8.16 -1.57
C GLN A 154 -3.72 -6.83 -2.34
N LEU A 155 -3.01 -5.79 -1.91
CA LEU A 155 -3.10 -4.47 -2.56
C LEU A 155 -2.54 -4.50 -3.99
N TRP A 156 -1.49 -5.29 -4.24
CA TRP A 156 -0.99 -5.49 -5.59
C TRP A 156 -2.03 -6.16 -6.51
N LYS A 157 -2.75 -7.17 -6.01
CA LYS A 157 -3.82 -7.82 -6.77
C LYS A 157 -4.94 -6.84 -7.13
N ASP A 158 -5.35 -6.01 -6.17
CA ASP A 158 -6.41 -5.02 -6.38
C ASP A 158 -5.95 -3.91 -7.33
N HIS A 159 -4.67 -3.52 -7.26
CA HIS A 159 -4.07 -2.56 -8.16
C HIS A 159 -4.04 -3.06 -9.61
N ILE A 160 -3.64 -4.31 -9.86
CA ILE A 160 -3.68 -4.90 -11.22
C ILE A 160 -5.09 -4.86 -11.79
N ALA A 161 -6.10 -5.24 -10.99
CA ALA A 161 -7.50 -5.20 -11.42
C ALA A 161 -7.96 -3.78 -11.76
N THR A 162 -7.53 -2.79 -10.99
CA THR A 162 -7.80 -1.37 -11.23
C THR A 162 -7.14 -0.87 -12.50
N LEU A 163 -5.88 -1.23 -12.76
CA LEU A 163 -5.17 -0.87 -13.99
C LEU A 163 -5.83 -1.49 -15.23
N ASP A 164 -6.29 -2.74 -15.13
CA ASP A 164 -6.99 -3.39 -16.25
C ASP A 164 -8.33 -2.71 -16.57
N LEU A 165 -9.11 -2.36 -15.55
CA LEU A 165 -10.34 -1.58 -15.72
C LEU A 165 -10.04 -0.20 -16.32
N MET A 166 -9.02 0.50 -15.83
CA MET A 166 -8.61 1.81 -16.32
C MET A 166 -8.20 1.74 -17.79
N ARG A 167 -7.46 0.70 -18.22
CA ARG A 167 -7.09 0.49 -19.61
C ARG A 167 -8.29 0.47 -20.55
N HIS A 168 -9.38 -0.15 -20.12
CA HIS A 168 -10.61 -0.23 -20.94
C HIS A 168 -11.38 1.10 -20.99
N THR A 169 -11.31 1.89 -19.93
CA THR A 169 -12.09 3.12 -19.80
C THR A 169 -11.37 4.36 -20.33
N ILE A 170 -10.02 4.39 -20.29
CA ILE A 170 -9.22 5.55 -20.69
C ILE A 170 -9.42 5.95 -22.15
N VAL A 171 -9.61 4.95 -23.01
CA VAL A 171 -9.85 5.18 -24.45
C VAL A 171 -11.16 5.93 -24.67
N LEU A 172 -12.16 5.70 -23.82
CA LEU A 172 -13.46 6.39 -23.91
C LEU A 172 -13.38 7.84 -23.44
N ARG A 173 -12.45 8.16 -22.51
CA ARG A 173 -12.22 9.53 -22.01
C ARG A 173 -11.40 10.37 -22.98
N ALA A 174 -10.65 9.75 -23.88
CA ALA A 174 -9.75 10.43 -24.82
C ALA A 174 -10.44 11.22 -25.94
N TYR A 175 -11.77 11.28 -25.97
CA TYR A 175 -12.52 12.12 -26.91
C TYR A 175 -12.24 13.64 -26.81
N GLY A 176 -11.44 14.07 -25.83
CA GLY A 176 -11.11 15.46 -25.52
C GLY A 176 -9.67 15.90 -25.88
N GLN A 177 -9.09 15.51 -27.02
CA GLN A 177 -7.77 15.98 -27.52
C GLN A 177 -6.53 15.56 -26.72
N LYS A 178 -6.62 14.66 -25.74
CA LYS A 178 -5.46 14.14 -25.01
C LYS A 178 -5.06 12.77 -25.52
N ASP A 179 -3.76 12.48 -25.57
CA ASP A 179 -3.25 11.15 -25.88
C ASP A 179 -3.63 10.16 -24.78
N PRO A 180 -4.44 9.14 -25.05
CA PRO A 180 -4.89 8.16 -24.07
C PRO A 180 -3.75 7.48 -23.33
N LEU A 181 -2.63 7.24 -24.00
CA LEU A 181 -1.47 6.57 -23.40
C LEU A 181 -0.77 7.45 -22.37
N ILE A 182 -0.68 8.75 -22.63
CA ILE A 182 -0.07 9.70 -21.68
C ILE A 182 -0.93 9.80 -20.43
N GLU A 183 -2.25 9.92 -20.58
CA GLU A 183 -3.18 9.95 -19.46
C GLU A 183 -3.13 8.63 -18.66
N TYR A 184 -3.11 7.48 -19.36
CA TYR A 184 -2.97 6.18 -18.70
C TYR A 184 -1.69 6.09 -17.87
N LYS A 185 -0.54 6.51 -18.40
CA LYS A 185 0.73 6.47 -17.67
C LYS A 185 0.69 7.33 -16.42
N ARG A 186 0.09 8.52 -16.49
CA ARG A 186 -0.03 9.43 -15.35
C ARG A 186 -0.94 8.84 -14.29
N GLU A 187 -2.16 8.40 -14.66
CA GLU A 187 -3.09 7.81 -13.70
C GLU A 187 -2.54 6.50 -13.10
N ALA A 188 -1.84 5.68 -13.89
CA ALA A 188 -1.19 4.46 -13.40
C ALA A 188 -0.08 4.75 -12.38
N TYR A 189 0.68 5.83 -12.58
CA TYR A 189 1.69 6.29 -11.63
C TYR A 189 1.06 6.78 -10.33
N ASP A 190 0.01 7.59 -10.41
CA ASP A 190 -0.71 8.11 -9.24
C ASP A 190 -1.35 6.96 -8.44
N LEU A 191 -1.96 5.99 -9.12
CA LEU A 191 -2.52 4.78 -8.49
C LEU A 191 -1.45 3.92 -7.83
N PHE A 192 -0.27 3.79 -8.44
CA PHE A 192 0.84 3.04 -7.87
C PHE A 192 1.36 3.70 -6.58
N ASN A 193 1.57 5.02 -6.59
CA ASN A 193 1.98 5.76 -5.40
C ASN A 193 0.95 5.65 -4.28
N LYS A 194 -0.34 5.74 -4.63
CA LYS A 194 -1.42 5.55 -3.67
C LYS A 194 -1.39 4.14 -3.05
N MET A 195 -1.21 3.10 -3.88
CA MET A 195 -1.08 1.72 -3.39
C MET A 195 0.13 1.58 -2.45
N MET A 196 1.29 2.16 -2.76
CA MET A 196 2.46 2.12 -1.88
C MET A 196 2.17 2.76 -0.52
N TYR A 197 1.47 3.88 -0.50
CA TYR A 197 1.03 4.51 0.76
C TYR A 197 -0.01 3.66 1.51
N GLU A 198 -0.93 3.02 0.81
CA GLU A 198 -1.91 2.09 1.40
C GLU A 198 -1.23 0.85 1.99
N ILE A 199 -0.15 0.33 1.37
CA ILE A 199 0.65 -0.76 1.92
C ILE A 199 1.24 -0.35 3.28
N GLN A 200 1.80 0.85 3.41
CA GLN A 200 2.29 1.37 4.70
C GLN A 200 1.16 1.44 5.73
N GLY A 201 0.06 2.11 5.39
CA GLY A 201 -1.05 2.33 6.30
C GLY A 201 -1.74 1.05 6.76
N ASP A 202 -1.97 0.10 5.86
CA ASP A 202 -2.63 -1.15 6.22
C ASP A 202 -1.69 -2.09 7.00
N THR A 203 -0.39 -2.10 6.67
CA THR A 203 0.61 -2.82 7.47
C THR A 203 0.65 -2.28 8.89
N VAL A 204 0.72 -0.95 9.07
CA VAL A 204 0.71 -0.31 10.39
C VAL A 204 -0.55 -0.67 11.16
N LYS A 205 -1.74 -0.56 10.55
CA LYS A 205 -3.01 -0.95 11.19
C LYS A 205 -3.00 -2.41 11.63
N HIS A 206 -2.52 -3.32 10.78
CA HIS A 206 -2.46 -4.73 11.12
C HIS A 206 -1.51 -5.01 12.28
N LEU A 207 -0.32 -4.39 12.32
CA LEU A 207 0.65 -4.54 13.41
C LEU A 207 0.06 -4.07 14.76
N PHE A 208 -0.63 -2.94 14.77
CA PHE A 208 -1.24 -2.43 15.99
C PHE A 208 -2.52 -3.16 16.40
N ARG A 209 -3.38 -3.57 15.48
CA ARG A 209 -4.71 -4.10 15.80
C ARG A 209 -4.76 -5.62 15.91
N THR A 210 -3.86 -6.36 15.27
CA THR A 210 -3.87 -7.82 15.36
C THR A 210 -3.53 -8.28 16.78
N LYS A 211 -4.37 -9.14 17.33
CA LYS A 211 -4.12 -9.83 18.59
C LYS A 211 -3.44 -11.16 18.27
N PHE A 212 -2.19 -11.26 18.61
CA PHE A 212 -1.45 -12.51 18.48
C PHE A 212 -1.73 -13.37 19.71
N GLY A 213 -2.43 -14.49 19.55
CA GLY A 213 -2.63 -15.49 20.58
C GLY A 213 -1.75 -16.69 20.31
N ILE A 214 -0.87 -17.05 21.26
CA ILE A 214 -0.18 -18.34 21.22
C ILE A 214 -1.16 -19.37 21.78
N GLN A 215 -1.78 -20.18 20.91
CA GLN A 215 -2.46 -21.38 21.36
C GLN A 215 -1.37 -22.41 21.68
N VAL A 216 -1.07 -22.57 22.97
CA VAL A 216 -0.25 -23.69 23.43
C VAL A 216 -1.13 -24.94 23.24
N ILE A 217 -0.91 -25.67 22.17
CA ILE A 217 -1.46 -27.03 22.03
C ILE A 217 -0.70 -27.87 23.05
N GLY A 218 -1.27 -28.01 24.23
CA GLY A 218 -0.79 -28.99 25.20
C GLY A 218 -0.86 -30.41 24.59
N PRO A 219 -0.01 -31.34 25.01
CA PRO A 219 -0.10 -32.73 24.56
C PRO A 219 -1.52 -33.21 24.83
N SER A 220 -2.19 -33.74 23.81
CA SER A 220 -3.47 -34.40 23.96
C SER A 220 -3.31 -35.58 24.88
N ASP A 221 -4.20 -35.76 25.88
CA ASP A 221 -4.24 -36.85 26.84
C ASP A 221 -4.46 -38.25 26.20
N GLU A 222 -4.23 -38.40 24.91
CA GLU A 222 -4.42 -39.66 24.16
C GLU A 222 -3.13 -40.52 24.02
N ASP A 223 -1.98 -40.04 24.48
CA ASP A 223 -0.71 -40.83 24.40
C ASP A 223 -0.30 -41.49 25.71
N VAL A 224 -1.25 -41.67 26.64
CA VAL A 224 -1.05 -42.46 27.87
C VAL A 224 -2.09 -43.59 27.96
N ALA A 225 -1.90 -44.63 27.15
CA ALA A 225 -2.52 -45.92 27.36
C ALA A 225 -1.59 -47.03 26.83
#